data_4dbb587433336789a379d0ff5237dd99
#
_entry.id   4dbb587433336789a379d0ff5237dd99
#
_cell.length_a   1.000
_cell.length_b   1.000
_cell.length_c   1.000
_cell.angle_alpha   90.00
_cell.angle_beta   90.00
_cell.angle_gamma   90.00
#
_symmetry.space_group_name_H-M   'P 1'
#
loop_
_entity.id
_entity.type
_entity.pdbx_description
1 polymer ?
#
loop_
_entity_poly.entity_id
_entity_poly.type
_entity_poly.pdbx_seq_one_letter_code
_entity_poly.pdbx_strand_id
1 'polypeptide(L)'
;MKIIIGILLVFFVTFSVGTAFGHGAGIEASPLIFTNDREVKVTVELLPADFYKSDQKMIKIDAYDHTNRETITNASFKVQIFNDNQLLLDEWFYTQDGNLILEVDPDVIVTNRNTIEISGEKNSFGLWEKTDTTPLIVTGPIFDEGGIYTFKIILDAQDEV
;
A
#
# COMPACT_ATOMS: atom_id res chain seq x y z
N MET A 1 49.81 -19.44 -32.65
CA MET A 1 48.45 -19.84 -32.33
C MET A 1 47.96 -18.93 -31.17
N LYS A 2 47.19 -17.87 -31.46
CA LYS A 2 46.73 -16.88 -30.47
C LYS A 2 45.29 -17.26 -30.04
N ILE A 3 45.16 -17.63 -28.78
CA ILE A 3 43.84 -17.91 -28.19
C ILE A 3 43.21 -16.58 -27.76
N ILE A 4 42.11 -16.20 -28.42
CA ILE A 4 41.27 -15.08 -28.04
C ILE A 4 40.25 -15.57 -27.03
N ILE A 5 40.42 -15.18 -25.77
CA ILE A 5 39.44 -15.42 -24.72
C ILE A 5 38.38 -14.32 -24.84
N GLY A 6 37.22 -14.67 -25.35
CA GLY A 6 36.05 -13.80 -25.35
C GLY A 6 35.42 -13.77 -23.97
N ILE A 7 35.47 -12.62 -23.34
CA ILE A 7 34.74 -12.34 -22.08
C ILE A 7 33.27 -12.09 -22.46
N LEU A 8 32.41 -13.05 -22.15
CA LEU A 8 30.96 -12.90 -22.23
C LEU A 8 30.49 -12.05 -21.04
N LEU A 9 30.26 -10.79 -21.27
CA LEU A 9 29.68 -9.88 -20.29
C LEU A 9 28.17 -10.13 -20.21
N VAL A 10 27.72 -10.90 -19.24
CA VAL A 10 26.30 -11.10 -18.98
C VAL A 10 25.80 -9.90 -18.18
N PHE A 11 25.07 -9.03 -18.84
CA PHE A 11 24.31 -7.94 -18.19
C PHE A 11 23.10 -8.55 -17.46
N PHE A 12 23.20 -8.73 -16.15
CA PHE A 12 22.04 -8.96 -15.31
C PHE A 12 21.32 -7.64 -15.12
N VAL A 13 20.27 -7.40 -15.87
CA VAL A 13 19.31 -6.34 -15.58
C VAL A 13 18.43 -6.87 -14.44
N THR A 14 18.81 -6.58 -13.21
CA THR A 14 17.95 -6.80 -12.06
C THR A 14 16.91 -5.68 -12.07
N PHE A 15 15.67 -6.01 -12.45
CA PHE A 15 14.53 -5.19 -12.10
C PHE A 15 14.43 -5.22 -10.58
N SER A 16 14.93 -4.20 -9.93
CA SER A 16 14.72 -3.98 -8.52
C SER A 16 13.25 -3.55 -8.34
N VAL A 17 12.39 -4.52 -8.08
CA VAL A 17 11.12 -4.23 -7.41
C VAL A 17 11.55 -3.75 -6.03
N GLY A 18 11.49 -2.44 -5.81
CA GLY A 18 11.86 -1.85 -4.55
C GLY A 18 10.92 -2.32 -3.46
N THR A 19 11.34 -3.29 -2.67
CA THR A 19 10.69 -3.61 -1.41
C THR A 19 11.22 -2.61 -0.38
N ALA A 20 10.37 -1.70 0.10
CA ALA A 20 10.68 -0.85 1.23
C ALA A 20 10.57 -1.69 2.50
N PHE A 21 11.67 -1.80 3.25
CA PHE A 21 11.67 -2.44 4.56
C PHE A 21 11.61 -1.33 5.63
N GLY A 22 10.42 -1.14 6.22
CA GLY A 22 10.24 -0.19 7.31
C GLY A 22 10.44 -0.83 8.67
N HIS A 23 11.35 -0.30 9.44
CA HIS A 23 11.48 -0.60 10.86
C HIS A 23 10.91 0.57 11.68
N GLY A 24 9.63 0.48 12.01
CA GLY A 24 8.98 1.43 12.89
C GLY A 24 7.85 2.25 12.22
N ALA A 25 7.05 2.91 13.04
CA ALA A 25 6.06 3.86 12.56
C ALA A 25 6.74 5.02 11.84
N GLY A 26 6.41 5.24 10.58
CA GLY A 26 7.03 6.25 9.75
C GLY A 26 6.34 6.36 8.39
N ILE A 27 6.81 7.32 7.60
CA ILE A 27 6.38 7.49 6.21
C ILE A 27 7.34 6.73 5.31
N GLU A 28 6.83 5.80 4.54
CA GLU A 28 7.57 5.14 3.48
C GLU A 28 7.08 5.59 2.12
N ALA A 29 7.98 5.71 1.18
CA ALA A 29 7.65 6.14 -0.16
C ALA A 29 8.11 5.11 -1.19
N SER A 30 7.23 4.83 -2.16
CA SER A 30 7.57 3.97 -3.28
C SER A 30 8.69 4.58 -4.14
N PRO A 31 9.39 3.77 -4.94
CA PRO A 31 10.02 4.25 -6.16
C PRO A 31 9.00 4.98 -7.03
N LEU A 32 9.48 5.85 -7.93
CA LEU A 32 8.60 6.49 -8.91
C LEU A 32 7.92 5.44 -9.79
N ILE A 33 6.63 5.61 -9.97
CA ILE A 33 5.79 4.79 -10.85
C ILE A 33 5.42 5.68 -12.04
N PHE A 34 5.50 5.14 -13.24
CA PHE A 34 5.04 5.84 -14.44
C PHE A 34 3.63 5.37 -14.77
N THR A 35 2.70 6.29 -14.80
CA THR A 35 1.33 6.07 -15.26
C THR A 35 0.87 7.26 -16.09
N ASN A 36 0.29 7.02 -17.25
CA ASN A 36 -0.19 8.06 -18.17
C ASN A 36 0.82 9.20 -18.40
N ASP A 37 2.08 8.85 -18.66
CA ASP A 37 3.22 9.77 -18.86
C ASP A 37 3.56 10.67 -17.64
N ARG A 38 3.04 10.35 -16.47
CA ARG A 38 3.35 11.03 -15.21
C ARG A 38 4.24 10.18 -14.32
N GLU A 39 5.12 10.84 -13.59
CA GLU A 39 5.88 10.24 -12.51
C GLU A 39 5.08 10.34 -11.22
N VAL A 40 4.52 9.24 -10.78
CA VAL A 40 3.70 9.19 -9.55
C VAL A 40 4.50 8.61 -8.40
N LYS A 41 4.33 9.18 -7.24
CA LYS A 41 4.85 8.67 -5.99
C LYS A 41 3.71 8.28 -5.06
N VAL A 42 3.81 7.07 -4.51
CA VAL A 42 2.88 6.57 -3.49
C VAL A 42 3.60 6.58 -2.15
N THR A 43 2.95 7.08 -1.12
CA THR A 43 3.45 7.02 0.26
C THR A 43 2.52 6.20 1.12
N VAL A 44 3.08 5.46 2.06
CA VAL A 44 2.37 4.74 3.11
C VAL A 44 2.84 5.29 4.45
N GLU A 45 1.91 5.72 5.26
CA GLU A 45 2.16 6.25 6.60
C GLU A 45 1.35 5.47 7.63
N LEU A 46 2.01 5.04 8.69
CA LEU A 46 1.37 4.42 9.86
C LEU A 46 1.17 5.48 10.94
N LEU A 47 -0.06 5.68 11.37
CA LEU A 47 -0.45 6.68 12.35
C LEU A 47 -1.10 6.05 13.58
N PRO A 48 -0.86 6.62 14.78
CA PRO A 48 0.11 7.67 15.09
C PRO A 48 1.56 7.18 15.08
N ALA A 49 2.53 8.08 15.28
CA ALA A 49 3.96 7.73 15.26
C ALA A 49 4.36 6.67 16.31
N ASP A 50 3.65 6.59 17.42
CA ASP A 50 3.77 5.53 18.42
C ASP A 50 2.76 4.39 18.21
N PHE A 51 2.58 4.01 16.98
CA PHE A 51 1.59 3.08 16.43
C PHE A 51 1.35 1.82 17.30
N TYR A 52 2.42 1.21 17.82
CA TYR A 52 2.30 0.01 18.64
C TYR A 52 1.72 0.23 20.05
N LYS A 53 1.67 1.49 20.50
CA LYS A 53 1.13 1.87 21.82
C LYS A 53 -0.26 2.46 21.75
N SER A 54 -0.74 2.74 20.54
CA SER A 54 -2.04 3.35 20.32
C SER A 54 -3.13 2.31 20.17
N ASP A 55 -4.27 2.60 20.78
CA ASP A 55 -5.51 1.83 20.55
C ASP A 55 -6.15 2.19 19.17
N GLN A 56 -5.85 3.38 18.66
CA GLN A 56 -6.28 3.81 17.34
C GLN A 56 -5.12 3.71 16.36
N LYS A 57 -5.24 2.83 15.40
CA LYS A 57 -4.23 2.61 14.37
C LYS A 57 -4.82 2.97 13.02
N MET A 58 -4.04 3.65 12.19
CA MET A 58 -4.46 4.02 10.83
C MET A 58 -3.33 3.77 9.84
N ILE A 59 -3.69 3.33 8.67
CA ILE A 59 -2.82 3.25 7.50
C ILE A 59 -3.29 4.34 6.55
N LYS A 60 -2.42 5.29 6.26
CA LYS A 60 -2.68 6.34 5.29
C LYS A 60 -1.86 6.09 4.04
N ILE A 61 -2.51 6.10 2.88
CA ILE A 61 -1.89 5.92 1.58
C ILE A 61 -2.24 7.11 0.71
N ASP A 62 -1.21 7.83 0.24
CA ASP A 62 -1.36 8.97 -0.65
C ASP A 62 -0.65 8.69 -1.97
N ALA A 63 -1.22 9.15 -3.08
CA ALA A 63 -0.58 9.19 -4.37
C ALA A 63 -0.50 10.63 -4.89
N TYR A 64 0.65 11.03 -5.42
CA TYR A 64 0.83 12.37 -5.95
C TYR A 64 1.81 12.38 -7.12
N ASP A 65 1.61 13.32 -8.03
CA ASP A 65 2.54 13.61 -9.11
C ASP A 65 3.86 14.12 -8.52
N HIS A 66 4.95 13.46 -8.88
CA HIS A 66 6.28 13.79 -8.33
C HIS A 66 6.76 15.18 -8.76
N THR A 67 6.34 15.64 -9.94
CA THR A 67 6.83 16.87 -10.56
C THR A 67 6.19 18.11 -9.95
N ASN A 68 4.86 18.13 -9.84
CA ASN A 68 4.10 19.29 -9.40
C ASN A 68 3.52 19.16 -7.99
N ARG A 69 3.60 17.96 -7.37
CA ARG A 69 3.08 17.65 -6.04
C ARG A 69 1.55 17.64 -5.95
N GLU A 70 0.87 17.62 -7.07
CA GLU A 70 -0.58 17.49 -7.08
C GLU A 70 -1.00 16.06 -6.70
N THR A 71 -2.03 15.97 -5.88
CA THR A 71 -2.60 14.68 -5.49
C THR A 71 -3.28 14.03 -6.70
N ILE A 72 -3.08 12.74 -6.86
CA ILE A 72 -3.76 11.96 -7.89
C ILE A 72 -5.16 11.64 -7.39
N THR A 73 -6.16 12.29 -7.95
CA THR A 73 -7.57 12.09 -7.63
C THR A 73 -8.17 10.93 -8.41
N ASN A 74 -9.37 10.47 -8.03
CA ASN A 74 -10.08 9.35 -8.66
C ASN A 74 -9.18 8.10 -8.77
N ALA A 75 -8.49 7.79 -7.67
CA ALA A 75 -7.49 6.74 -7.62
C ALA A 75 -8.04 5.45 -7.03
N SER A 76 -7.70 4.32 -7.65
CA SER A 76 -7.93 3.00 -7.10
C SER A 76 -6.62 2.40 -6.62
N PHE A 77 -6.60 1.91 -5.40
CA PHE A 77 -5.45 1.27 -4.78
C PHE A 77 -5.74 -0.20 -4.55
N LYS A 78 -4.94 -1.09 -5.11
CA LYS A 78 -4.87 -2.45 -4.61
C LYS A 78 -3.87 -2.50 -3.47
N VAL A 79 -4.36 -2.80 -2.27
CA VAL A 79 -3.54 -2.87 -1.06
C VAL A 79 -3.33 -4.32 -0.69
N GLN A 80 -2.08 -4.76 -0.69
CA GLN A 80 -1.69 -6.05 -0.16
C GLN A 80 -0.80 -5.84 1.06
N ILE A 81 -1.14 -6.48 2.17
CA ILE A 81 -0.36 -6.45 3.41
C ILE A 81 0.09 -7.86 3.72
N PHE A 82 1.38 -8.01 3.95
CA PHE A 82 1.99 -9.27 4.36
C PHE A 82 2.61 -9.11 5.75
N ASN A 83 2.55 -10.14 6.57
CA ASN A 83 3.42 -10.31 7.74
C ASN A 83 4.40 -11.43 7.38
N ASP A 84 5.68 -11.12 7.32
CA ASP A 84 6.73 -11.95 6.72
C ASP A 84 6.32 -12.42 5.30
N ASN A 85 5.91 -13.67 5.14
CA ASN A 85 5.43 -14.22 3.86
C ASN A 85 3.93 -14.54 3.85
N GLN A 86 3.23 -14.27 4.93
CA GLN A 86 1.79 -14.52 5.02
C GLN A 86 1.01 -13.32 4.51
N LEU A 87 0.20 -13.52 3.48
CA LEU A 87 -0.73 -12.51 2.98
C LEU A 87 -1.85 -12.33 4.00
N LEU A 88 -2.02 -11.12 4.50
CA LEU A 88 -3.07 -10.75 5.46
C LEU A 88 -4.23 -10.03 4.77
N LEU A 89 -3.94 -9.06 3.90
CA LEU A 89 -4.93 -8.26 3.18
C LEU A 89 -4.62 -8.26 1.68
N ASP A 90 -5.64 -8.41 0.83
CA ASP A 90 -5.55 -8.29 -0.64
C ASP A 90 -6.86 -7.73 -1.19
N GLU A 91 -7.02 -6.39 -1.14
CA GLU A 91 -8.28 -5.74 -1.50
C GLU A 91 -8.06 -4.48 -2.34
N TRP A 92 -9.13 -4.11 -3.08
CA TRP A 92 -9.20 -2.89 -3.85
C TRP A 92 -9.99 -1.80 -3.13
N PHE A 93 -9.41 -0.61 -3.12
CA PHE A 93 -9.99 0.59 -2.52
C PHE A 93 -10.04 1.70 -3.55
N TYR A 94 -11.05 2.54 -3.47
CA TYR A 94 -11.21 3.73 -4.29
C TYR A 94 -11.27 4.97 -3.40
N THR A 95 -10.70 6.05 -3.87
CA THR A 95 -10.79 7.36 -3.25
C THR A 95 -10.88 8.45 -4.29
N GLN A 96 -11.81 9.36 -4.09
CA GLN A 96 -12.01 10.48 -4.97
C GLN A 96 -10.93 11.55 -4.79
N ASP A 97 -10.45 11.73 -3.56
CA ASP A 97 -9.46 12.75 -3.18
C ASP A 97 -8.00 12.27 -3.25
N GLY A 98 -7.76 11.03 -3.65
CA GLY A 98 -6.43 10.44 -3.75
C GLY A 98 -5.77 10.10 -2.41
N ASN A 99 -6.52 10.22 -1.31
CA ASN A 99 -6.07 9.95 0.05
C ASN A 99 -6.87 8.78 0.63
N LEU A 100 -6.27 7.63 0.76
CA LEU A 100 -6.87 6.45 1.36
C LEU A 100 -6.47 6.37 2.83
N ILE A 101 -7.47 6.30 3.71
CA ILE A 101 -7.28 6.08 5.15
C ILE A 101 -8.00 4.79 5.53
N LEU A 102 -7.27 3.84 6.08
CA LEU A 102 -7.79 2.61 6.64
C LEU A 102 -7.61 2.67 8.16
N GLU A 103 -8.71 2.66 8.89
CA GLU A 103 -8.67 2.48 10.34
C GLU A 103 -8.44 1.00 10.63
N VAL A 104 -7.53 0.68 11.55
CA VAL A 104 -7.25 -0.70 11.94
C VAL A 104 -7.78 -0.93 13.35
N ASP A 105 -8.74 -1.84 13.45
CA ASP A 105 -9.30 -2.28 14.73
C ASP A 105 -8.79 -3.68 15.09
N PRO A 106 -7.79 -3.78 15.99
CA PRO A 106 -7.25 -5.06 16.41
C PRO A 106 -8.12 -5.79 17.43
N ASP A 107 -9.01 -5.06 18.12
CA ASP A 107 -9.69 -5.56 19.33
C ASP A 107 -10.97 -6.35 19.07
N VAL A 108 -11.36 -6.53 17.82
CA VAL A 108 -12.53 -7.37 17.57
C VAL A 108 -12.16 -8.82 17.84
N ILE A 109 -12.85 -9.39 18.84
CA ILE A 109 -12.86 -10.83 19.09
C ILE A 109 -13.49 -11.51 17.87
N VAL A 110 -12.74 -11.55 16.80
CA VAL A 110 -13.12 -12.35 15.63
C VAL A 110 -13.01 -13.79 16.10
N THR A 111 -14.12 -14.50 16.06
CA THR A 111 -14.20 -15.92 16.42
C THR A 111 -13.28 -16.80 15.59
N ASN A 112 -12.68 -16.23 14.54
CA ASN A 112 -11.68 -16.85 13.71
C ASN A 112 -10.47 -15.91 13.55
N ARG A 113 -9.44 -16.07 14.33
CA ARG A 113 -8.23 -15.23 14.41
C ARG A 113 -7.45 -15.08 13.09
N ASN A 114 -7.87 -15.73 12.03
CA ASN A 114 -7.17 -15.73 10.75
C ASN A 114 -7.94 -14.99 9.65
N THR A 115 -9.03 -14.33 9.98
CA THR A 115 -9.89 -13.67 8.98
C THR A 115 -9.79 -12.16 9.16
N ILE A 116 -9.48 -11.47 8.08
CA ILE A 116 -9.60 -10.01 8.02
C ILE A 116 -10.97 -9.68 7.44
N GLU A 117 -11.65 -8.77 8.09
CA GLU A 117 -12.92 -8.21 7.64
C GLU A 117 -12.76 -6.73 7.36
N ILE A 118 -13.43 -6.24 6.32
CA ILE A 118 -13.48 -4.83 5.98
C ILE A 118 -14.90 -4.35 6.16
N SER A 119 -15.04 -3.25 6.89
CA SER A 119 -16.29 -2.53 7.06
C SER A 119 -16.21 -1.18 6.36
N GLY A 120 -17.28 -0.80 5.68
CA GLY A 120 -17.36 0.41 4.88
C GLY A 120 -18.40 0.28 3.78
N GLU A 121 -18.35 1.17 2.82
CA GLU A 121 -19.21 1.15 1.64
C GLU A 121 -18.43 0.65 0.42
N LYS A 122 -19.15 0.07 -0.56
CA LYS A 122 -18.57 -0.28 -1.85
C LYS A 122 -19.23 0.58 -2.92
N ASN A 123 -18.43 1.08 -3.84
CA ASN A 123 -18.95 1.79 -5.00
C ASN A 123 -19.62 0.84 -6.03
N SER A 124 -20.12 1.39 -7.12
CA SER A 124 -20.80 0.62 -8.18
C SER A 124 -19.91 -0.41 -8.88
N PHE A 125 -18.58 -0.28 -8.76
CA PHE A 125 -17.61 -1.24 -9.29
C PHE A 125 -17.21 -2.32 -8.30
N GLY A 126 -17.77 -2.28 -7.08
CA GLY A 126 -17.48 -3.24 -6.02
C GLY A 126 -16.18 -2.96 -5.26
N LEU A 127 -15.56 -1.82 -5.46
CA LEU A 127 -14.37 -1.37 -4.73
C LEU A 127 -14.80 -0.76 -3.40
N TRP A 128 -14.03 -0.98 -2.34
CA TRP A 128 -14.22 -0.30 -1.07
C TRP A 128 -13.96 1.20 -1.25
N GLU A 129 -14.93 2.03 -0.90
CA GLU A 129 -14.88 3.47 -1.15
C GLU A 129 -14.81 4.24 0.17
N LYS A 130 -13.80 5.12 0.27
CA LYS A 130 -13.75 6.09 1.34
C LYS A 130 -14.75 7.21 1.06
N THR A 131 -15.69 7.41 1.97
CA THR A 131 -16.62 8.54 1.93
C THR A 131 -16.37 9.49 3.11
N ASP A 132 -16.93 10.72 3.05
CA ASP A 132 -16.82 11.68 4.16
C ASP A 132 -17.55 11.23 5.43
N THR A 133 -18.48 10.30 5.29
CA THR A 133 -19.40 9.88 6.36
C THR A 133 -19.12 8.47 6.88
N THR A 134 -18.47 7.63 6.09
CA THR A 134 -18.24 6.23 6.43
C THR A 134 -16.76 5.92 6.36
N PRO A 135 -16.09 5.67 7.50
CA PRO A 135 -14.72 5.24 7.52
C PRO A 135 -14.56 3.83 6.93
N LEU A 136 -13.39 3.54 6.39
CA LEU A 136 -12.99 2.19 6.04
C LEU A 136 -12.26 1.57 7.23
N ILE A 137 -12.85 0.53 7.82
CA ILE A 137 -12.29 -0.13 8.98
C ILE A 137 -11.83 -1.53 8.58
N VAL A 138 -10.59 -1.84 8.88
CA VAL A 138 -9.99 -3.16 8.69
C VAL A 138 -9.87 -3.82 10.05
N THR A 139 -10.61 -4.89 10.25
CA THR A 139 -10.69 -5.62 11.49
C THR A 139 -9.99 -6.97 11.34
N GLY A 140 -9.14 -7.33 12.29
CA GLY A 140 -8.45 -8.63 12.29
C GLY A 140 -6.99 -8.55 12.74
N PRO A 141 -6.21 -9.62 12.60
CA PRO A 141 -4.87 -9.75 13.18
C PRO A 141 -3.80 -8.97 12.38
N ILE A 142 -4.09 -7.71 12.03
CA ILE A 142 -3.10 -6.82 11.43
C ILE A 142 -2.36 -6.10 12.57
N PHE A 143 -1.05 -6.23 12.61
CA PHE A 143 -0.16 -5.65 13.62
C PHE A 143 -0.32 -6.20 15.05
N ASP A 144 -0.98 -7.35 15.22
CA ASP A 144 -1.12 -8.02 16.52
C ASP A 144 0.12 -8.82 16.88
N GLU A 145 0.82 -9.32 15.90
CA GLU A 145 2.01 -10.13 16.07
C GLU A 145 3.26 -9.36 15.65
N GLY A 146 4.39 -9.70 16.27
CA GLY A 146 5.69 -9.23 15.80
C GLY A 146 5.98 -9.80 14.40
N GLY A 147 6.87 -9.14 13.65
CA GLY A 147 7.25 -9.56 12.30
C GLY A 147 7.58 -8.37 11.41
N ILE A 148 7.88 -8.66 10.17
CA ILE A 148 8.12 -7.65 9.14
C ILE A 148 6.83 -7.49 8.31
N TYR A 149 6.20 -6.33 8.44
CA TYR A 149 5.04 -6.00 7.63
C TYR A 149 5.49 -5.37 6.31
N THR A 150 5.05 -5.97 5.21
CA THR A 150 5.34 -5.50 3.86
C THR A 150 4.05 -5.04 3.19
N PHE A 151 4.05 -3.80 2.71
CA PHE A 151 2.97 -3.24 1.92
C PHE A 151 3.32 -3.33 0.44
N LYS A 152 2.40 -3.87 -0.36
CA LYS A 152 2.47 -3.81 -1.81
C LYS A 152 1.26 -3.06 -2.31
N ILE A 153 1.50 -1.90 -2.91
CA ILE A 153 0.46 -1.03 -3.42
C ILE A 153 0.52 -1.03 -4.94
N ILE A 154 -0.63 -1.28 -5.57
CA ILE A 154 -0.82 -1.10 -7.00
C ILE A 154 -1.78 0.06 -7.17
N LEU A 155 -1.36 1.08 -7.90
CA LEU A 155 -2.17 2.24 -8.21
C LEU A 155 -2.77 2.08 -9.62
N ASP A 156 -4.08 2.27 -9.71
CA ASP A 156 -4.82 2.45 -10.97
C ASP A 156 -5.51 3.82 -10.88
N ALA A 157 -5.00 4.78 -11.61
CA ALA A 157 -5.53 6.14 -11.66
C ALA A 157 -6.27 6.32 -12.98
N GLN A 158 -7.55 6.62 -12.90
CA GLN A 158 -8.33 7.01 -14.07
C GLN A 158 -8.17 8.51 -14.24
N ASP A 159 -7.36 8.91 -15.23
CA ASP A 159 -7.37 10.32 -15.65
C ASP A 159 -8.74 10.62 -16.24
N GLU A 160 -9.44 11.61 -15.68
CA GLU A 160 -10.56 12.22 -16.37
C GLU A 160 -9.99 12.91 -17.63
N VAL A 161 -10.39 12.41 -18.79
CA VAL A 161 -10.12 13.01 -20.10
C VAL A 161 -11.07 14.16 -20.31
#